data_85340d07e5bf1a48ae9168216ca224b5
#
_entry.id   85340d07e5bf1a48ae9168216ca224b5
#
_cell.length_a   1.000
_cell.length_b   1.000
_cell.length_c   1.000
_cell.angle_alpha   90.00
_cell.angle_beta   90.00
_cell.angle_gamma   90.00
#
_symmetry.space_group_name_H-M   'P 1'
#
loop_
_entity.id
_entity.type
_entity.pdbx_description
1 polymer ?
#
loop_
_entity_poly.entity_id
_entity_poly.type
_entity_poly.pdbx_seq_one_letter_code
_entity_poly.pdbx_strand_id
1 'polypeptide(L)'
;MKRHFLTQVFNLFLVIFCYFNTKFTLLRIITFFIAAVFGIGDLSAQGNIEFIENKGQWDSRVQYMGTVSNGAFFLRNDGGFTVLQHNAGDYANLARFRHGLNPDGSMVTANDKITVRSHSWDVNFVGASPAMKTKAEKPISTYNNYFTGNDASKWASDCKIYQAVTLEDVYPNVDVRYYTNNGYLKYDIVVKPGADISKIALKYEKKKKLQIANKELVIKTSIGD
;
A
#
# COMPACT_ATOMS: atom_id res chain seq x y z
N MET A 1 -40.79 65.31 28.78
CA MET A 1 -39.81 65.19 27.64
C MET A 1 -38.59 64.38 27.97
N LYS A 2 -37.96 64.41 29.13
CA LYS A 2 -36.75 63.65 29.49
C LYS A 2 -36.89 62.09 29.51
N ARG A 3 -38.07 61.56 29.89
CA ARG A 3 -38.29 60.12 30.03
C ARG A 3 -38.37 59.39 28.64
N HIS A 4 -38.97 60.03 27.65
CA HIS A 4 -39.06 59.44 26.30
C HIS A 4 -37.72 59.35 25.57
N PHE A 5 -36.83 60.30 25.79
CA PHE A 5 -35.53 60.35 25.19
C PHE A 5 -34.59 59.22 25.70
N LEU A 6 -34.62 58.97 27.03
CA LEU A 6 -33.83 57.88 27.62
C LEU A 6 -34.29 56.51 27.17
N THR A 7 -35.61 56.29 26.99
CA THR A 7 -36.12 54.99 26.52
C THR A 7 -35.77 54.74 25.09
N GLN A 8 -35.73 55.74 24.20
CA GLN A 8 -35.30 55.60 22.81
C GLN A 8 -33.82 55.33 22.72
N VAL A 9 -32.95 55.97 23.50
CA VAL A 9 -31.53 55.75 23.52
C VAL A 9 -31.20 54.32 24.02
N PHE A 10 -31.90 53.84 25.05
CA PHE A 10 -31.72 52.48 25.57
C PHE A 10 -32.16 51.41 24.60
N ASN A 11 -33.27 51.60 23.88
CA ASN A 11 -33.69 50.67 22.84
C ASN A 11 -32.73 50.66 21.64
N LEU A 12 -32.18 51.81 21.26
CA LEU A 12 -31.17 51.88 20.18
C LEU A 12 -29.89 51.17 20.59
N PHE A 13 -29.44 51.30 21.84
CA PHE A 13 -28.27 50.58 22.36
C PHE A 13 -28.50 49.05 22.41
N LEU A 14 -29.71 48.63 22.82
CA LEU A 14 -30.06 47.20 22.87
C LEU A 14 -30.08 46.57 21.46
N VAL A 15 -30.64 47.28 20.47
CA VAL A 15 -30.68 46.84 19.08
C VAL A 15 -29.27 46.75 18.47
N ILE A 16 -28.41 47.73 18.74
CA ILE A 16 -27.01 47.72 18.26
C ILE A 16 -26.24 46.58 18.94
N PHE A 17 -26.44 46.37 20.26
CA PHE A 17 -25.77 45.28 20.97
C PHE A 17 -26.22 43.89 20.50
N CYS A 18 -27.51 43.69 20.24
CA CYS A 18 -28.01 42.44 19.64
C CYS A 18 -27.51 42.26 18.21
N TYR A 19 -27.47 43.31 17.41
CA TYR A 19 -26.97 43.24 16.04
C TYR A 19 -25.45 42.90 15.97
N PHE A 20 -24.65 43.46 16.86
CA PHE A 20 -23.24 43.15 17.02
C PHE A 20 -23.02 41.68 17.46
N ASN A 21 -23.79 41.19 18.45
CA ASN A 21 -23.69 39.84 18.93
C ASN A 21 -24.08 38.80 17.84
N THR A 22 -25.14 39.06 17.09
CA THR A 22 -25.53 38.14 15.99
C THR A 22 -24.52 38.11 14.86
N LYS A 23 -23.91 39.24 14.49
CA LYS A 23 -22.82 39.26 13.49
C LYS A 23 -21.56 38.54 13.97
N PHE A 24 -21.20 38.72 15.25
CA PHE A 24 -20.08 38.00 15.85
C PHE A 24 -20.33 36.48 15.93
N THR A 25 -21.56 36.07 16.24
CA THR A 25 -21.94 34.64 16.26
C THR A 25 -21.94 34.06 14.86
N LEU A 26 -22.49 34.77 13.88
CA LEU A 26 -22.46 34.34 12.48
C LEU A 26 -21.02 34.22 11.94
N LEU A 27 -20.16 35.17 12.24
CA LEU A 27 -18.73 35.14 11.84
C LEU A 27 -18.01 33.95 12.48
N ARG A 28 -18.26 33.65 13.75
CA ARG A 28 -17.71 32.49 14.44
C ARG A 28 -18.18 31.15 13.82
N ILE A 29 -19.47 31.07 13.48
CA ILE A 29 -20.01 29.88 12.80
C ILE A 29 -19.40 29.73 11.43
N ILE A 30 -19.26 30.79 10.64
CA ILE A 30 -18.60 30.76 9.32
C ILE A 30 -17.13 30.37 9.46
N THR A 31 -16.39 30.90 10.43
CA THR A 31 -15.00 30.56 10.68
C THR A 31 -14.86 29.08 11.09
N PHE A 32 -15.78 28.56 11.90
CA PHE A 32 -15.81 27.15 12.30
C PHE A 32 -16.12 26.22 11.11
N PHE A 33 -17.06 26.60 10.24
CA PHE A 33 -17.34 25.85 9.02
C PHE A 33 -16.18 25.88 8.02
N ILE A 34 -15.53 27.03 7.84
CA ILE A 34 -14.33 27.14 7.00
C ILE A 34 -13.20 26.29 7.57
N ALA A 35 -12.94 26.32 8.88
CA ALA A 35 -11.95 25.48 9.53
C ALA A 35 -12.28 23.98 9.40
N ALA A 36 -13.56 23.60 9.48
CA ALA A 36 -14.00 22.22 9.28
C ALA A 36 -13.83 21.75 7.83
N VAL A 37 -14.03 22.61 6.84
CA VAL A 37 -13.85 22.29 5.41
C VAL A 37 -12.35 22.20 5.04
N PHE A 38 -11.50 23.06 5.61
CA PHE A 38 -10.03 22.97 5.40
C PHE A 38 -9.35 21.92 6.27
N GLY A 39 -10.02 21.41 7.31
CA GLY A 39 -9.51 20.32 8.15
C GLY A 39 -9.79 18.91 7.61
N ILE A 40 -10.50 18.76 6.50
CA ILE A 40 -10.59 17.50 5.74
C ILE A 40 -9.34 17.43 4.87
N GLY A 41 -8.16 17.29 5.49
CA GLY A 41 -6.99 16.80 4.82
C GLY A 41 -7.34 15.45 4.21
N ASP A 42 -6.87 15.18 2.99
CA ASP A 42 -7.00 13.89 2.33
C ASP A 42 -6.60 12.78 3.30
N LEU A 43 -7.59 12.15 3.93
CA LEU A 43 -7.45 10.86 4.57
C LEU A 43 -7.30 9.84 3.43
N SER A 44 -6.20 9.93 2.70
CA SER A 44 -5.74 8.84 1.87
C SER A 44 -5.46 7.69 2.84
N ALA A 45 -6.39 6.77 2.95
CA ALA A 45 -6.12 5.46 3.51
C ALA A 45 -5.12 4.78 2.55
N GLN A 46 -3.85 5.16 2.65
CA GLN A 46 -2.77 4.50 1.94
C GLN A 46 -2.68 3.11 2.57
N GLY A 47 -3.21 2.12 1.85
CA GLY A 47 -3.09 0.73 2.24
C GLY A 47 -1.61 0.39 2.41
N ASN A 48 -1.22 0.06 3.62
CA ASN A 48 0.11 -0.49 3.85
C ASN A 48 0.17 -1.87 3.18
N ILE A 49 1.28 -2.18 2.53
CA ILE A 49 1.53 -3.54 2.05
C ILE A 49 1.75 -4.40 3.29
N GLU A 50 0.95 -5.42 3.41
CA GLU A 50 0.99 -6.39 4.49
C GLU A 50 1.73 -7.64 4.01
N PHE A 51 2.63 -8.17 4.83
CA PHE A 51 3.37 -9.39 4.56
C PHE A 51 2.63 -10.56 5.19
N ILE A 52 1.96 -11.36 4.38
CA ILE A 52 1.15 -12.48 4.82
C ILE A 52 2.01 -13.75 4.81
N GLU A 53 2.01 -14.47 5.90
CA GLU A 53 2.71 -15.74 6.09
C GLU A 53 2.17 -16.81 5.14
N ASN A 54 3.08 -17.58 4.53
CA ASN A 54 2.74 -18.77 3.77
C ASN A 54 2.71 -20.00 4.70
N LYS A 55 1.54 -20.60 4.82
CA LYS A 55 1.31 -21.87 5.55
C LYS A 55 0.89 -23.01 4.62
N GLY A 56 1.24 -22.91 3.31
CA GLY A 56 0.94 -23.93 2.30
C GLY A 56 -0.06 -23.47 1.24
N GLN A 57 -0.66 -22.28 1.38
CA GLN A 57 -1.60 -21.74 0.40
C GLN A 57 -0.92 -21.28 -0.91
N TRP A 58 0.39 -21.09 -0.90
CA TRP A 58 1.23 -20.75 -2.08
C TRP A 58 2.38 -21.72 -2.24
N ASP A 59 3.14 -21.56 -3.32
CA ASP A 59 4.35 -22.31 -3.60
C ASP A 59 5.28 -22.36 -2.38
N SER A 60 5.85 -23.52 -2.08
CA SER A 60 6.69 -23.74 -0.88
C SER A 60 7.98 -22.92 -0.86
N ARG A 61 8.40 -22.36 -1.99
CA ARG A 61 9.54 -21.43 -2.07
C ARG A 61 9.21 -20.05 -1.51
N VAL A 62 7.95 -19.72 -1.35
CA VAL A 62 7.48 -18.43 -0.82
C VAL A 62 7.37 -18.49 0.70
N GLN A 63 7.94 -17.52 1.41
CA GLN A 63 7.74 -17.35 2.85
C GLN A 63 6.61 -16.35 3.15
N TYR A 64 6.61 -15.23 2.45
CA TYR A 64 5.63 -14.14 2.63
C TYR A 64 5.16 -13.63 1.28
N MET A 65 3.89 -13.22 1.24
CA MET A 65 3.31 -12.52 0.11
C MET A 65 2.78 -11.16 0.56
N GLY A 66 2.98 -10.14 -0.26
CA GLY A 66 2.36 -8.83 -0.11
C GLY A 66 1.66 -8.42 -1.39
N THR A 67 0.53 -7.75 -1.27
CA THR A 67 -0.19 -7.18 -2.42
C THR A 67 0.38 -5.81 -2.76
N VAL A 68 0.78 -5.61 -4.01
CA VAL A 68 1.17 -4.31 -4.57
C VAL A 68 0.06 -3.80 -5.49
N SER A 69 0.10 -2.52 -5.87
CA SER A 69 -1.02 -1.84 -6.58
C SER A 69 -1.67 -2.65 -7.70
N ASN A 70 -0.87 -3.25 -8.60
CA ASN A 70 -1.37 -4.04 -9.72
C ASN A 70 -0.74 -5.43 -9.74
N GLY A 71 -0.59 -6.09 -8.58
CA GLY A 71 0.06 -7.39 -8.54
C GLY A 71 0.40 -7.88 -7.15
N ALA A 72 1.49 -8.63 -7.04
CA ALA A 72 1.94 -9.22 -5.79
C ALA A 72 3.48 -9.24 -5.69
N PHE A 73 3.96 -9.22 -4.47
CA PHE A 73 5.35 -9.42 -4.10
C PHE A 73 5.45 -10.73 -3.30
N PHE A 74 6.41 -11.56 -3.65
CA PHE A 74 6.64 -12.84 -3.00
C PHE A 74 8.09 -12.89 -2.48
N LEU A 75 8.27 -12.86 -1.18
CA LEU A 75 9.57 -13.08 -0.54
C LEU A 75 9.83 -14.58 -0.48
N ARG A 76 10.99 -15.01 -0.97
CA ARG A 76 11.34 -16.43 -1.08
C ARG A 76 12.27 -16.90 0.03
N ASN A 77 12.32 -18.23 0.22
CA ASN A 77 13.20 -18.90 1.20
C ASN A 77 14.70 -18.69 0.94
N ASP A 78 15.07 -18.42 -0.31
CA ASP A 78 16.46 -18.14 -0.72
C ASP A 78 16.88 -16.68 -0.49
N GLY A 79 16.03 -15.88 0.13
CA GLY A 79 16.24 -14.46 0.37
C GLY A 79 15.96 -13.57 -0.84
N GLY A 80 15.76 -14.14 -2.01
CA GLY A 80 15.31 -13.41 -3.18
C GLY A 80 13.82 -13.09 -3.12
N PHE A 81 13.35 -12.36 -4.11
CA PHE A 81 11.92 -12.06 -4.24
C PHE A 81 11.46 -12.13 -5.69
N THR A 82 10.18 -12.38 -5.86
CA THR A 82 9.48 -12.33 -7.15
C THR A 82 8.44 -11.21 -7.09
N VAL A 83 8.39 -10.40 -8.13
CA VAL A 83 7.31 -9.43 -8.34
C VAL A 83 6.45 -9.92 -9.49
N LEU A 84 5.15 -10.03 -9.26
CA LEU A 84 4.13 -10.24 -10.28
C LEU A 84 3.41 -8.92 -10.49
N GLN A 85 3.36 -8.46 -11.72
CA GLN A 85 2.64 -7.25 -12.10
C GLN A 85 1.64 -7.56 -13.21
N HIS A 86 0.44 -7.00 -13.09
CA HIS A 86 -0.59 -7.03 -14.11
C HIS A 86 -0.59 -5.75 -14.93
N ASN A 87 -0.95 -5.83 -16.20
CA ASN A 87 -1.22 -4.62 -16.98
C ASN A 87 -2.34 -3.81 -16.33
N ALA A 88 -2.11 -2.52 -16.08
CA ALA A 88 -3.02 -1.68 -15.31
C ALA A 88 -4.42 -1.57 -15.94
N GLY A 89 -4.49 -1.45 -17.26
CA GLY A 89 -5.76 -1.38 -17.99
C GLY A 89 -6.55 -2.69 -17.93
N ASP A 90 -5.86 -3.83 -18.10
CA ASP A 90 -6.49 -5.14 -18.01
C ASP A 90 -6.97 -5.42 -16.57
N TYR A 91 -6.21 -4.98 -15.57
CA TYR A 91 -6.57 -5.16 -14.16
C TYR A 91 -7.77 -4.30 -13.76
N ALA A 92 -7.85 -3.07 -14.26
CA ALA A 92 -9.03 -2.21 -14.10
C ALA A 92 -10.27 -2.82 -14.77
N ASN A 93 -10.11 -3.41 -15.96
CA ASN A 93 -11.19 -4.13 -16.64
C ASN A 93 -11.62 -5.38 -15.88
N LEU A 94 -10.69 -6.13 -15.27
CA LEU A 94 -11.01 -7.26 -14.39
C LEU A 94 -11.87 -6.84 -13.20
N ALA A 95 -11.57 -5.69 -12.59
CA ALA A 95 -12.39 -5.16 -11.49
C ALA A 95 -13.84 -4.89 -11.97
N ARG A 96 -14.01 -4.23 -13.12
CA ARG A 96 -15.34 -4.00 -13.72
C ARG A 96 -16.06 -5.31 -14.06
N PHE A 97 -15.34 -6.28 -14.65
CA PHE A 97 -15.89 -7.60 -15.00
C PHE A 97 -16.42 -8.34 -13.78
N ARG A 98 -15.69 -8.31 -12.64
CA ARG A 98 -16.16 -8.89 -11.37
C ARG A 98 -17.43 -8.22 -10.82
N HIS A 99 -17.68 -6.98 -11.20
CA HIS A 99 -18.91 -6.24 -10.87
C HIS A 99 -19.99 -6.35 -11.95
N GLY A 100 -19.84 -7.30 -12.90
CA GLY A 100 -20.86 -7.60 -13.89
C GLY A 100 -20.82 -6.73 -15.15
N LEU A 101 -19.72 -6.00 -15.41
CA LEU A 101 -19.57 -5.11 -16.56
C LEU A 101 -18.38 -5.52 -17.44
N ASN A 102 -18.63 -5.77 -18.71
CA ASN A 102 -17.60 -5.94 -19.73
C ASN A 102 -16.81 -4.65 -19.96
N PRO A 103 -15.58 -4.70 -20.55
CA PRO A 103 -14.81 -3.50 -20.88
C PRO A 103 -15.55 -2.47 -21.76
N ASP A 104 -16.43 -2.92 -22.64
CA ASP A 104 -17.27 -2.11 -23.51
C ASP A 104 -18.51 -1.53 -22.81
N GLY A 105 -18.76 -1.88 -21.55
CA GLY A 105 -19.89 -1.42 -20.75
C GLY A 105 -21.14 -2.31 -20.82
N SER A 106 -21.13 -3.38 -21.62
CA SER A 106 -22.22 -4.37 -21.63
C SER A 106 -22.23 -5.20 -20.36
N MET A 107 -23.34 -5.84 -20.03
CA MET A 107 -23.46 -6.76 -18.89
C MET A 107 -22.72 -8.06 -19.17
N VAL A 108 -22.02 -8.57 -18.15
CA VAL A 108 -21.31 -9.86 -18.22
C VAL A 108 -22.33 -11.00 -18.30
N THR A 109 -22.07 -11.93 -19.21
CA THR A 109 -22.82 -13.18 -19.38
C THR A 109 -22.00 -14.38 -18.96
N ALA A 110 -22.62 -15.57 -18.83
CA ALA A 110 -21.92 -16.80 -18.43
C ALA A 110 -20.80 -17.24 -19.40
N ASN A 111 -20.83 -16.77 -20.65
CA ASN A 111 -19.84 -17.14 -21.68
C ASN A 111 -18.71 -16.12 -21.83
N ASP A 112 -18.81 -14.96 -21.18
CA ASP A 112 -17.80 -13.91 -21.29
C ASP A 112 -16.54 -14.29 -20.54
N LYS A 113 -15.41 -13.89 -21.12
CA LYS A 113 -14.08 -14.13 -20.56
C LYS A 113 -13.28 -12.84 -20.58
N ILE A 114 -12.50 -12.63 -19.53
CA ILE A 114 -11.55 -11.52 -19.50
C ILE A 114 -10.13 -12.06 -19.42
N THR A 115 -9.23 -11.43 -20.18
CA THR A 115 -7.80 -11.75 -20.18
C THR A 115 -7.05 -10.65 -19.48
N VAL A 116 -6.16 -11.02 -18.55
CA VAL A 116 -5.26 -10.09 -17.84
C VAL A 116 -3.84 -10.45 -18.20
N ARG A 117 -3.17 -9.57 -18.93
CA ARG A 117 -1.74 -9.73 -19.23
C ARG A 117 -0.95 -9.45 -17.97
N SER A 118 0.04 -10.31 -17.72
CA SER A 118 0.87 -10.22 -16.53
C SER A 118 2.32 -10.48 -16.88
N HIS A 119 3.22 -9.95 -16.07
CA HIS A 119 4.65 -10.22 -16.14
C HIS A 119 5.19 -10.45 -14.73
N SER A 120 6.08 -11.44 -14.60
CA SER A 120 6.82 -11.64 -13.36
C SER A 120 8.31 -11.56 -13.60
N TRP A 121 9.04 -11.00 -12.64
CA TRP A 121 10.50 -11.02 -12.62
C TRP A 121 11.01 -11.40 -11.25
N ASP A 122 12.20 -11.98 -11.24
CA ASP A 122 12.87 -12.39 -10.02
C ASP A 122 14.06 -11.49 -9.73
N VAL A 123 14.30 -11.26 -8.46
CA VAL A 123 15.49 -10.57 -7.95
C VAL A 123 16.17 -11.49 -6.94
N ASN A 124 17.45 -11.76 -7.16
CA ASN A 124 18.26 -12.65 -6.33
C ASN A 124 19.45 -11.88 -5.77
N PHE A 125 19.77 -12.07 -4.50
CA PHE A 125 21.01 -11.63 -3.89
C PHE A 125 22.11 -12.64 -4.24
N VAL A 126 23.04 -12.26 -5.10
CA VAL A 126 24.11 -13.14 -5.58
C VAL A 126 25.08 -13.49 -4.45
N GLY A 127 25.23 -14.77 -4.14
CA GLY A 127 26.11 -15.20 -3.04
C GLY A 127 25.53 -14.94 -1.65
N ALA A 128 24.21 -14.77 -1.54
CA ALA A 128 23.54 -14.69 -0.24
C ALA A 128 23.83 -15.91 0.64
N SER A 129 23.92 -15.68 1.93
CA SER A 129 24.16 -16.73 2.91
C SER A 129 23.02 -17.74 2.97
N PRO A 130 23.29 -19.06 2.86
CA PRO A 130 22.23 -20.05 3.07
C PRO A 130 21.78 -20.14 4.53
N ALA A 131 22.52 -19.53 5.46
CA ALA A 131 22.24 -19.51 6.89
C ALA A 131 21.49 -18.23 7.33
N MET A 132 21.08 -17.38 6.37
CA MET A 132 20.29 -16.18 6.71
C MET A 132 19.01 -16.56 7.45
N LYS A 133 18.57 -15.66 8.32
CA LYS A 133 17.36 -15.84 9.11
C LYS A 133 16.30 -14.84 8.71
N THR A 134 15.06 -15.29 8.66
CA THR A 134 13.91 -14.39 8.40
C THR A 134 13.25 -14.03 9.72
N LYS A 135 13.08 -12.72 9.95
CA LYS A 135 12.40 -12.16 11.11
C LYS A 135 11.23 -11.31 10.68
N ALA A 136 10.02 -11.77 10.96
CA ALA A 136 8.82 -10.97 10.77
C ALA A 136 8.65 -9.97 11.91
N GLU A 137 8.23 -8.76 11.59
CA GLU A 137 8.14 -7.64 12.52
C GLU A 137 6.75 -7.02 12.54
N LYS A 138 6.38 -6.50 13.70
CA LYS A 138 5.11 -5.76 13.88
C LYS A 138 3.90 -6.57 13.40
N PRO A 139 3.59 -7.71 14.05
CA PRO A 139 2.40 -8.46 13.73
C PRO A 139 1.16 -7.58 13.95
N ILE A 140 0.17 -7.69 13.08
CA ILE A 140 -1.14 -7.09 13.29
C ILE A 140 -2.08 -8.09 13.98
N SER A 141 -3.14 -7.59 14.61
CA SER A 141 -4.05 -8.41 15.41
C SER A 141 -4.97 -9.31 14.59
N THR A 142 -5.05 -9.09 13.27
CA THR A 142 -5.85 -9.90 12.34
C THR A 142 -4.99 -10.96 11.66
N TYR A 143 -5.65 -11.93 11.03
CA TYR A 143 -5.04 -12.98 10.22
C TYR A 143 -5.91 -13.29 9.00
N ASN A 144 -5.34 -13.95 8.02
CA ASN A 144 -6.07 -14.39 6.84
C ASN A 144 -6.29 -15.90 6.86
N ASN A 145 -7.41 -16.32 6.27
CA ASN A 145 -7.73 -17.72 5.99
C ASN A 145 -7.90 -17.90 4.48
N TYR A 146 -7.37 -18.99 3.95
CA TYR A 146 -7.39 -19.33 2.54
C TYR A 146 -8.02 -20.71 2.37
N PHE A 147 -9.30 -20.74 2.00
CA PHE A 147 -10.07 -21.95 1.70
C PHE A 147 -10.48 -21.91 0.22
N THR A 148 -9.49 -21.87 -0.67
CA THR A 148 -9.69 -21.62 -2.10
C THR A 148 -9.55 -22.91 -2.90
N GLY A 149 -10.48 -23.14 -3.82
CA GLY A 149 -10.48 -24.35 -4.65
C GLY A 149 -10.90 -25.61 -3.88
N ASN A 150 -10.83 -26.75 -4.57
CA ASN A 150 -11.31 -28.06 -4.06
C ASN A 150 -10.21 -28.90 -3.39
N ASP A 151 -8.97 -28.42 -3.40
CA ASP A 151 -7.82 -29.13 -2.83
C ASP A 151 -7.56 -28.64 -1.40
N ALA A 152 -8.06 -29.37 -0.42
CA ALA A 152 -7.92 -29.01 1.00
C ALA A 152 -6.45 -28.99 1.47
N SER A 153 -5.52 -29.65 0.77
CA SER A 153 -4.09 -29.60 1.12
C SER A 153 -3.46 -28.22 0.90
N LYS A 154 -4.13 -27.36 0.13
CA LYS A 154 -3.76 -25.97 -0.14
C LYS A 154 -4.52 -24.96 0.72
N TRP A 155 -5.38 -25.44 1.61
CA TRP A 155 -6.07 -24.57 2.53
C TRP A 155 -5.16 -24.20 3.71
N ALA A 156 -5.20 -22.96 4.10
CA ALA A 156 -4.43 -22.46 5.23
C ALA A 156 -5.27 -21.52 6.09
N SER A 157 -5.15 -21.66 7.39
CA SER A 157 -5.82 -20.79 8.36
C SER A 157 -4.82 -20.14 9.29
N ASP A 158 -5.25 -19.04 9.94
CA ASP A 158 -4.44 -18.29 10.90
C ASP A 158 -3.10 -17.81 10.29
N CYS A 159 -3.10 -17.46 8.99
CA CYS A 159 -1.93 -16.90 8.31
C CYS A 159 -1.67 -15.51 8.88
N LYS A 160 -0.62 -15.36 9.67
CA LYS A 160 -0.26 -14.11 10.34
C LYS A 160 0.12 -13.05 9.32
N ILE A 161 -0.12 -11.81 9.70
CA ILE A 161 0.15 -10.63 8.88
C ILE A 161 1.14 -9.73 9.62
N TYR A 162 2.14 -9.22 8.90
CA TYR A 162 3.22 -8.42 9.46
C TYR A 162 3.40 -7.13 8.65
N GLN A 163 3.90 -6.07 9.28
CA GLN A 163 4.15 -4.79 8.62
C GLN A 163 5.57 -4.69 8.02
N ALA A 164 6.49 -5.54 8.46
CA ALA A 164 7.83 -5.62 7.90
C ALA A 164 8.41 -7.03 8.07
N VAL A 165 9.37 -7.36 7.21
CA VAL A 165 10.15 -8.60 7.28
C VAL A 165 11.61 -8.26 7.06
N THR A 166 12.47 -8.71 7.98
CA THR A 166 13.93 -8.57 7.88
C THR A 166 14.58 -9.92 7.60
N LEU A 167 15.42 -9.96 6.59
CA LEU A 167 16.36 -11.03 6.34
C LEU A 167 17.67 -10.66 7.04
N GLU A 168 18.00 -11.36 8.10
CA GLU A 168 19.23 -11.15 8.86
C GLU A 168 20.38 -11.94 8.24
N ASP A 169 21.56 -11.31 8.16
CA ASP A 169 22.80 -11.88 7.65
C ASP A 169 22.70 -12.46 6.21
N VAL A 170 22.05 -11.71 5.32
CA VAL A 170 22.04 -12.03 3.87
C VAL A 170 23.46 -12.10 3.32
N TYR A 171 24.35 -11.21 3.77
CA TYR A 171 25.78 -11.33 3.71
C TYR A 171 26.35 -11.09 5.12
N PRO A 172 27.60 -11.43 5.42
CA PRO A 172 28.19 -11.15 6.72
C PRO A 172 28.03 -9.68 7.11
N ASN A 173 27.31 -9.42 8.23
CA ASN A 173 26.98 -8.09 8.73
C ASN A 173 26.09 -7.23 7.80
N VAL A 174 25.27 -7.87 6.94
CA VAL A 174 24.32 -7.17 6.07
C VAL A 174 22.94 -7.80 6.20
N ASP A 175 21.96 -7.00 6.58
CA ASP A 175 20.55 -7.38 6.60
C ASP A 175 19.80 -6.72 5.45
N VAL A 176 18.65 -7.30 5.07
CA VAL A 176 17.71 -6.67 4.12
C VAL A 176 16.34 -6.60 4.78
N ARG A 177 15.83 -5.39 4.93
CA ARG A 177 14.54 -5.15 5.58
C ARG A 177 13.51 -4.69 4.55
N TYR A 178 12.44 -5.46 4.40
CA TYR A 178 11.28 -5.13 3.55
C TYR A 178 10.19 -4.49 4.39
N TYR A 179 9.60 -3.41 3.90
CA TYR A 179 8.56 -2.67 4.60
C TYR A 179 7.76 -1.81 3.64
N THR A 180 6.72 -1.16 4.16
CA THR A 180 5.91 -0.19 3.39
C THR A 180 6.24 1.23 3.83
N ASN A 181 6.34 2.12 2.87
CA ASN A 181 6.39 3.56 3.08
C ASN A 181 5.49 4.25 2.06
N ASN A 182 4.50 5.02 2.54
CA ASN A 182 3.52 5.71 1.71
C ASN A 182 2.80 4.80 0.71
N GLY A 183 2.44 3.58 1.12
CA GLY A 183 1.75 2.61 0.26
C GLY A 183 2.64 1.90 -0.77
N TYR A 184 3.93 2.19 -0.80
CA TYR A 184 4.89 1.53 -1.70
C TYR A 184 5.77 0.53 -0.95
N LEU A 185 5.99 -0.62 -1.58
CA LEU A 185 6.99 -1.57 -1.11
C LEU A 185 8.38 -0.95 -1.21
N LYS A 186 9.12 -1.01 -0.13
CA LYS A 186 10.52 -0.60 -0.06
C LYS A 186 11.36 -1.69 0.60
N TYR A 187 12.64 -1.66 0.33
CA TYR A 187 13.61 -2.44 1.09
C TYR A 187 14.86 -1.61 1.36
N ASP A 188 15.41 -1.80 2.54
CA ASP A 188 16.66 -1.21 2.95
C ASP A 188 17.72 -2.30 3.08
N ILE A 189 18.92 -2.03 2.60
CA ILE A 189 20.10 -2.85 2.87
C ILE A 189 20.79 -2.25 4.07
N VAL A 190 20.72 -2.92 5.21
CA VAL A 190 21.28 -2.48 6.48
C VAL A 190 22.70 -3.00 6.61
N VAL A 191 23.66 -2.11 6.51
CA VAL A 191 25.10 -2.44 6.57
C VAL A 191 25.64 -2.18 7.97
N LYS A 192 26.06 -3.23 8.66
CA LYS A 192 26.64 -3.18 10.00
C LYS A 192 28.17 -3.00 9.93
N PRO A 193 28.83 -2.56 11.01
CA PRO A 193 30.29 -2.47 11.06
C PRO A 193 30.98 -3.78 10.67
N GLY A 194 32.00 -3.69 9.80
CA GLY A 194 32.74 -4.85 9.29
C GLY A 194 32.14 -5.54 8.06
N ALA A 195 31.01 -5.03 7.52
CA ALA A 195 30.46 -5.55 6.27
C ALA A 195 31.31 -5.15 5.06
N ASP A 196 31.41 -6.06 4.09
CA ASP A 196 32.01 -5.80 2.78
C ASP A 196 30.93 -5.47 1.76
N ILE A 197 30.71 -4.19 1.51
CA ILE A 197 29.68 -3.69 0.57
C ILE A 197 29.94 -4.12 -0.89
N SER A 198 31.18 -4.44 -1.26
CA SER A 198 31.54 -4.86 -2.62
C SER A 198 30.95 -6.22 -3.00
N LYS A 199 30.54 -7.02 -2.01
CA LYS A 199 29.89 -8.30 -2.21
C LYS A 199 28.40 -8.22 -2.45
N ILE A 200 27.78 -7.07 -2.20
CA ILE A 200 26.34 -6.90 -2.36
C ILE A 200 26.02 -6.78 -3.83
N ALA A 201 25.41 -7.81 -4.40
CA ALA A 201 25.03 -7.83 -5.80
C ALA A 201 23.63 -8.42 -6.00
N LEU A 202 22.82 -7.74 -6.81
CA LEU A 202 21.47 -8.17 -7.17
C LEU A 202 21.42 -8.59 -8.64
N LYS A 203 20.87 -9.77 -8.90
CA LYS A 203 20.62 -10.31 -10.24
C LYS A 203 19.12 -10.25 -10.52
N TYR A 204 18.76 -9.58 -11.61
CA TYR A 204 17.40 -9.47 -12.11
C TYR A 204 17.17 -10.46 -13.23
N GLU A 205 16.20 -11.35 -13.07
CA GLU A 205 15.86 -12.38 -14.06
C GLU A 205 14.44 -12.17 -14.60
N LYS A 206 14.11 -12.80 -15.72
CA LYS A 206 12.79 -12.73 -16.40
C LYS A 206 12.37 -11.32 -16.82
N LYS A 207 13.26 -10.35 -16.85
CA LYS A 207 13.02 -9.00 -17.37
C LYS A 207 13.27 -8.95 -18.89
N LYS A 208 12.62 -8.01 -19.61
CA LYS A 208 12.98 -7.72 -21.01
C LYS A 208 14.28 -6.92 -21.11
N LYS A 209 14.39 -5.87 -20.32
CA LYS A 209 15.57 -4.99 -20.30
C LYS A 209 15.75 -4.39 -18.91
N LEU A 210 16.98 -4.16 -18.52
CA LEU A 210 17.37 -3.40 -17.34
C LEU A 210 18.19 -2.20 -17.81
N GLN A 211 17.86 -1.01 -17.31
CA GLN A 211 18.58 0.21 -17.65
C GLN A 211 18.57 1.18 -16.47
N ILE A 212 19.57 2.05 -16.41
CA ILE A 212 19.57 3.19 -15.46
C ILE A 212 19.17 4.42 -16.26
N ALA A 213 18.13 5.11 -15.83
CA ALA A 213 17.67 6.36 -16.38
C ALA A 213 17.33 7.32 -15.22
N ASN A 214 17.79 8.58 -15.31
CA ASN A 214 17.58 9.61 -14.29
C ASN A 214 17.97 9.18 -12.86
N LYS A 215 19.04 8.38 -12.72
CA LYS A 215 19.52 7.77 -11.46
C LYS A 215 18.56 6.72 -10.87
N GLU A 216 17.58 6.24 -11.64
CA GLU A 216 16.64 5.20 -11.26
C GLU A 216 16.91 3.93 -12.06
N LEU A 217 16.65 2.78 -11.43
CA LEU A 217 16.69 1.49 -12.09
C LEU A 217 15.34 1.21 -12.75
N VAL A 218 15.31 1.20 -14.07
CA VAL A 218 14.11 0.92 -14.86
C VAL A 218 14.12 -0.54 -15.31
N ILE A 219 13.06 -1.27 -14.94
CA ILE A 219 12.84 -2.65 -15.31
C ILE A 219 11.78 -2.72 -16.40
N LYS A 220 12.20 -2.96 -17.66
CA LYS A 220 11.25 -3.12 -18.76
C LYS A 220 10.66 -4.52 -18.75
N THR A 221 9.32 -4.58 -18.81
CA THR A 221 8.53 -5.81 -18.79
C THR A 221 7.75 -6.00 -20.10
N SER A 222 6.99 -7.09 -20.22
CA SER A 222 6.10 -7.31 -21.39
C SER A 222 4.81 -6.48 -21.32
N ILE A 223 4.53 -5.87 -20.18
CA ILE A 223 3.28 -5.14 -19.92
C ILE A 223 3.50 -3.64 -19.68
N GLY A 224 4.74 -3.15 -19.77
CA GLY A 224 5.15 -1.77 -19.54
C GLY A 224 6.43 -1.66 -18.70
N ASP A 225 6.79 -0.44 -18.34
CA ASP A 225 7.96 -0.10 -17.53
C ASP A 225 7.56 0.14 -16.07
#